data_2b98980a1b9dfbd160bbc5aa9593bd8c
#
_entry.id   2b98980a1b9dfbd160bbc5aa9593bd8c
#
_cell.length_a   1.000
_cell.length_b   1.000
_cell.length_c   1.000
_cell.angle_alpha   90.00
_cell.angle_beta   90.00
_cell.angle_gamma   90.00
#
_symmetry.space_group_name_H-M   'P 1'
#
loop_
_entity.id
_entity.type
_entity.pdbx_description
1 polymer ?
#
loop_
_entity_poly.entity_id
_entity_poly.type
_entity_poly.pdbx_seq_one_letter_code
_entity_poly.pdbx_strand_id
1 'polypeptide(L)'
;SITATQLLVVSGLGLLYLASMFPPMLYTLPGLTMRQAGVARTASQALANTVPEGGTVATGLTFAMYRSWGFGPTDSSTSIVAIAIWTNLSRYVLMAVALVVMILLGSITGSAVAIAVGVCVIVTVGCLAVALVITNDGFARRTGLGLTRVRSWLAGRITRISPRDMDRGVPDFRLHLLGRVQSCWRSLTATMVLSQLLGALVLGVAVRMSGLGPDEIGVDRIVVAFGAMWL
;
A
#
# COMPACT_ATOMS: atom_id res chain seq x y z
N SER A 1 11.13 -31.74 9.43
CA SER A 1 11.87 -30.81 10.33
C SER A 1 12.55 -29.75 9.49
N ILE A 2 12.36 -28.49 9.85
CA ILE A 2 12.99 -27.35 9.18
C ILE A 2 14.49 -27.37 9.49
N THR A 3 15.33 -27.28 8.46
CA THR A 3 16.80 -27.23 8.64
C THR A 3 17.27 -25.80 8.98
N ALA A 4 18.41 -25.68 9.65
CA ALA A 4 19.02 -24.37 9.96
C ALA A 4 19.26 -23.54 8.69
N THR A 5 19.64 -24.17 7.59
CA THR A 5 19.85 -23.50 6.30
C THR A 5 18.54 -22.90 5.77
N GLN A 6 17.44 -23.64 5.86
CA GLN A 6 16.12 -23.15 5.46
C GLN A 6 15.69 -21.95 6.28
N LEU A 7 15.89 -21.99 7.59
CA LEU A 7 15.59 -20.86 8.47
C LEU A 7 16.41 -19.61 8.11
N LEU A 8 17.70 -19.76 7.83
CA LEU A 8 18.57 -18.67 7.40
C LEU A 8 18.12 -18.06 6.06
N VAL A 9 17.72 -18.88 5.09
CA VAL A 9 17.24 -18.41 3.78
C VAL A 9 15.96 -17.59 3.94
N VAL A 10 14.95 -18.10 4.68
CA VAL A 10 13.68 -17.37 4.88
C VAL A 10 13.92 -16.10 5.66
N SER A 11 14.75 -16.13 6.70
CA SER A 11 15.08 -14.93 7.48
C SER A 11 15.80 -13.88 6.64
N GLY A 12 16.76 -14.29 5.82
CA GLY A 12 17.48 -13.39 4.90
C GLY A 12 16.56 -12.75 3.87
N LEU A 13 15.68 -13.54 3.25
CA LEU A 13 14.66 -13.04 2.33
C LEU A 13 13.65 -12.11 3.02
N GLY A 14 13.25 -12.43 4.24
CA GLY A 14 12.37 -11.59 5.05
C GLY A 14 13.00 -10.24 5.38
N LEU A 15 14.29 -10.21 5.72
CA LEU A 15 15.04 -8.98 5.95
C LEU A 15 15.18 -8.16 4.65
N LEU A 16 15.44 -8.80 3.51
CA LEU A 16 15.48 -8.14 2.21
C LEU A 16 14.14 -7.54 1.83
N TYR A 17 13.04 -8.28 2.04
CA TYR A 17 11.68 -7.78 1.85
C TYR A 17 11.41 -6.55 2.74
N LEU A 18 11.76 -6.62 4.02
CA LEU A 18 11.60 -5.49 4.93
C LEU A 18 12.41 -4.27 4.47
N ALA A 19 13.66 -4.47 4.08
CA ALA A 19 14.53 -3.40 3.58
C ALA A 19 14.02 -2.77 2.28
N SER A 20 13.38 -3.55 1.41
CA SER A 20 12.79 -3.06 0.17
C SER A 20 11.61 -2.08 0.37
N MET A 21 11.06 -2.02 1.58
CA MET A 21 9.98 -1.09 1.92
C MET A 21 10.47 0.30 2.37
N PHE A 22 11.78 0.51 2.57
CA PHE A 22 12.32 1.81 2.99
C PHE A 22 12.43 2.82 1.84
N PRO A 23 12.92 2.46 0.63
CA PRO A 23 13.08 3.39 -0.47
C PRO A 23 11.84 4.20 -0.84
N PRO A 24 10.62 3.67 -0.85
CA PRO A 24 9.41 4.45 -1.08
C PRO A 24 9.26 5.65 -0.14
N MET A 25 9.66 5.49 1.13
CA MET A 25 9.60 6.57 2.12
C MET A 25 10.59 7.69 1.81
N LEU A 26 11.79 7.33 1.31
CA LEU A 26 12.82 8.29 0.92
C LEU A 26 12.40 9.13 -0.30
N TYR A 27 11.75 8.52 -1.29
CA TYR A 27 11.27 9.23 -2.48
C TYR A 27 10.11 10.17 -2.18
N THR A 28 9.22 9.79 -1.26
CA THR A 28 8.05 10.61 -0.92
C THR A 28 8.37 11.70 0.09
N LEU A 29 9.42 11.55 0.91
CA LEU A 29 9.84 12.52 1.92
C LEU A 29 11.34 12.84 1.78
N PRO A 30 11.74 13.80 0.91
CA PRO A 30 13.15 14.18 0.73
C PRO A 30 13.76 14.68 2.03
N GLY A 31 15.00 14.28 2.27
CA GLY A 31 15.70 14.57 3.52
C GLY A 31 15.52 13.50 4.60
N LEU A 32 14.61 12.56 4.42
CA LEU A 32 14.51 11.39 5.31
C LEU A 32 15.73 10.48 5.09
N THR A 33 16.38 10.07 6.17
CA THR A 33 17.51 9.13 6.08
C THR A 33 17.00 7.67 6.07
N MET A 34 17.82 6.76 5.51
CA MET A 34 17.50 5.33 5.49
C MET A 34 17.25 4.77 6.91
N ARG A 35 18.03 5.24 7.90
CA ARG A 35 17.86 4.87 9.29
C ARG A 35 16.49 5.32 9.84
N GLN A 36 16.09 6.57 9.58
CA GLN A 36 14.79 7.09 9.99
C GLN A 36 13.65 6.34 9.30
N ALA A 37 13.76 6.04 8.00
CA ALA A 37 12.78 5.25 7.28
C ALA A 37 12.62 3.84 7.90
N GLY A 38 13.74 3.18 8.21
CA GLY A 38 13.75 1.89 8.88
C GLY A 38 13.07 1.93 10.25
N VAL A 39 13.42 2.91 11.10
CA VAL A 39 12.80 3.09 12.42
C VAL A 39 11.30 3.35 12.29
N ALA A 40 10.89 4.28 11.42
CA ALA A 40 9.47 4.59 11.21
C ALA A 40 8.71 3.35 10.74
N ARG A 41 9.25 2.62 9.77
CA ARG A 41 8.58 1.45 9.20
C ARG A 41 8.44 0.31 10.21
N THR A 42 9.52 -0.04 10.90
CA THR A 42 9.51 -1.16 11.87
C THR A 42 8.65 -0.85 13.09
N ALA A 43 8.75 0.35 13.66
CA ALA A 43 7.95 0.77 14.80
C ALA A 43 6.44 0.81 14.45
N SER A 44 6.10 1.39 13.29
CA SER A 44 4.71 1.45 12.83
C SER A 44 4.14 0.06 12.52
N GLN A 45 4.94 -0.83 11.93
CA GLN A 45 4.50 -2.20 11.65
C GLN A 45 4.31 -3.01 12.94
N ALA A 46 5.21 -2.86 13.92
CA ALA A 46 5.05 -3.50 15.22
C ALA A 46 3.76 -3.05 15.90
N LEU A 47 3.49 -1.74 15.91
CA LEU A 47 2.27 -1.19 16.50
C LEU A 47 1.01 -1.64 15.73
N ALA A 48 1.05 -1.67 14.40
CA ALA A 48 -0.06 -2.13 13.58
C ALA A 48 -0.46 -3.59 13.88
N ASN A 49 0.52 -4.43 14.23
CA ASN A 49 0.30 -5.85 14.50
C ASN A 49 -0.04 -6.17 15.97
N THR A 50 0.14 -5.22 16.90
CA THR A 50 -0.03 -5.48 18.36
C THR A 50 -1.26 -4.82 18.94
N VAL A 51 -1.81 -3.79 18.30
CA VAL A 51 -2.93 -2.99 18.84
C VAL A 51 -4.17 -3.19 17.98
N PRO A 52 -5.37 -3.36 18.55
CA PRO A 52 -6.62 -3.30 17.80
C PRO A 52 -6.70 -1.98 17.01
N GLU A 53 -7.14 -2.02 15.75
CA GLU A 53 -7.11 -0.88 14.82
C GLU A 53 -5.70 -0.27 14.63
N GLY A 54 -4.68 -1.08 14.83
CA GLY A 54 -3.28 -0.68 14.84
C GLY A 54 -2.82 0.06 13.58
N GLY A 55 -3.47 -0.14 12.44
CA GLY A 55 -3.16 0.60 11.20
C GLY A 55 -3.34 2.12 11.33
N THR A 56 -4.42 2.56 11.98
CA THR A 56 -4.69 3.98 12.22
C THR A 56 -3.68 4.55 13.22
N VAL A 57 -3.44 3.81 14.31
CA VAL A 57 -2.48 4.23 15.35
C VAL A 57 -1.05 4.28 14.80
N ALA A 58 -0.66 3.29 13.98
CA ALA A 58 0.63 3.26 13.30
C ALA A 58 0.84 4.44 12.34
N THR A 59 -0.23 4.85 11.65
CA THR A 59 -0.21 6.05 10.78
C THR A 59 0.03 7.32 11.61
N GLY A 60 -0.65 7.46 12.75
CA GLY A 60 -0.44 8.54 13.70
C GLY A 60 0.98 8.56 14.26
N LEU A 61 1.53 7.39 14.62
CA LEU A 61 2.92 7.26 15.06
C LEU A 61 3.90 7.71 13.98
N THR A 62 3.72 7.25 12.73
CA THR A 62 4.57 7.65 11.60
C THR A 62 4.56 9.17 11.43
N PHE A 63 3.39 9.79 11.47
CA PHE A 63 3.25 11.24 11.41
C PHE A 63 3.99 11.94 12.56
N ALA A 64 3.81 11.48 13.79
CA ALA A 64 4.48 12.05 14.96
C ALA A 64 6.02 11.94 14.87
N MET A 65 6.54 10.80 14.37
CA MET A 65 7.97 10.60 14.13
C MET A 65 8.52 11.56 13.07
N TYR A 66 7.84 11.74 11.95
CA TYR A 66 8.25 12.71 10.92
C TYR A 66 8.26 14.13 11.47
N ARG A 67 7.24 14.49 12.27
CA ARG A 67 7.18 15.80 12.94
C ARG A 67 8.33 15.99 13.95
N SER A 68 8.67 14.97 14.71
CA SER A 68 9.78 15.02 15.69
C SER A 68 11.15 15.17 15.02
N TRP A 69 11.29 14.74 13.76
CA TRP A 69 12.50 14.91 12.97
C TRP A 69 12.53 16.25 12.17
N GLY A 70 11.56 17.13 12.38
CA GLY A 70 11.54 18.47 11.80
C GLY A 70 10.85 18.60 10.45
N PHE A 71 10.23 17.53 9.93
CA PHE A 71 9.49 17.62 8.67
C PHE A 71 8.19 18.42 8.84
N GLY A 72 7.79 19.15 7.80
CA GLY A 72 6.57 19.94 7.76
C GLY A 72 5.30 19.04 7.88
N PRO A 73 4.18 19.55 8.41
CA PRO A 73 2.94 18.76 8.52
C PRO A 73 2.42 18.34 7.14
N THR A 74 2.51 19.22 6.15
CA THR A 74 2.07 18.96 4.77
C THR A 74 2.93 17.90 4.11
N ASP A 75 4.27 17.97 4.24
CA ASP A 75 5.18 16.98 3.66
C ASP A 75 4.99 15.61 4.31
N SER A 76 4.84 15.59 5.65
CA SER A 76 4.60 14.36 6.41
C SER A 76 3.31 13.67 5.99
N SER A 77 2.20 14.40 5.91
CA SER A 77 0.91 13.85 5.48
C SER A 77 0.92 13.46 4.01
N THR A 78 1.54 14.24 3.13
CA THR A 78 1.70 13.93 1.69
C THR A 78 2.45 12.61 1.50
N SER A 79 3.57 12.42 2.20
CA SER A 79 4.36 11.18 2.13
C SER A 79 3.53 9.96 2.58
N ILE A 80 2.87 10.07 3.72
CA ILE A 80 2.04 8.97 4.26
C ILE A 80 0.91 8.61 3.30
N VAL A 81 0.19 9.59 2.77
CA VAL A 81 -0.92 9.37 1.84
C VAL A 81 -0.41 8.78 0.53
N ALA A 82 0.68 9.30 -0.04
CA ALA A 82 1.27 8.77 -1.26
C ALA A 82 1.67 7.29 -1.10
N ILE A 83 2.37 6.95 -0.01
CA ILE A 83 2.76 5.57 0.27
C ILE A 83 1.54 4.68 0.44
N ALA A 84 0.52 5.12 1.18
CA ALA A 84 -0.70 4.35 1.38
C ALA A 84 -1.43 4.05 0.06
N ILE A 85 -1.60 5.05 -0.80
CA ILE A 85 -2.22 4.89 -2.13
C ILE A 85 -1.41 3.90 -2.97
N TRP A 86 -0.10 4.10 -3.12
CA TRP A 86 0.75 3.22 -3.95
C TRP A 86 0.84 1.81 -3.43
N THR A 87 0.92 1.63 -2.11
CA THR A 87 0.93 0.30 -1.49
C THR A 87 -0.34 -0.48 -1.81
N ASN A 88 -1.51 0.14 -1.61
CA ASN A 88 -2.78 -0.52 -1.92
C ASN A 88 -2.94 -0.78 -3.43
N LEU A 89 -2.61 0.21 -4.26
CA LEU A 89 -2.67 0.08 -5.71
C LEU A 89 -1.80 -1.08 -6.21
N SER A 90 -0.55 -1.17 -5.74
CA SER A 90 0.39 -2.24 -6.11
C SER A 90 -0.13 -3.63 -5.72
N ARG A 91 -0.77 -3.76 -4.56
CA ARG A 91 -1.37 -5.02 -4.10
C ARG A 91 -2.53 -5.45 -4.98
N TYR A 92 -3.45 -4.54 -5.27
CA TYR A 92 -4.60 -4.85 -6.12
C TYR A 92 -4.19 -5.19 -7.55
N VAL A 93 -3.23 -4.46 -8.11
CA VAL A 93 -2.70 -4.75 -9.46
C VAL A 93 -2.03 -6.13 -9.47
N LEU A 94 -1.21 -6.45 -8.48
CA LEU A 94 -0.57 -7.77 -8.40
C LEU A 94 -1.60 -8.91 -8.29
N MET A 95 -2.63 -8.73 -7.46
CA MET A 95 -3.72 -9.69 -7.32
C MET A 95 -4.48 -9.86 -8.64
N ALA A 96 -4.81 -8.77 -9.32
CA ALA A 96 -5.49 -8.81 -10.61
C ALA A 96 -4.64 -9.54 -11.68
N VAL A 97 -3.34 -9.26 -11.74
CA VAL A 97 -2.41 -9.95 -12.64
C VAL A 97 -2.37 -11.44 -12.34
N ALA A 98 -2.27 -11.82 -11.06
CA ALA A 98 -2.26 -13.24 -10.67
C ALA A 98 -3.57 -13.96 -11.05
N LEU A 99 -4.72 -13.32 -10.86
CA LEU A 99 -6.02 -13.86 -11.27
C LEU A 99 -6.11 -14.04 -12.80
N VAL A 100 -5.63 -13.07 -13.57
CA VAL A 100 -5.57 -13.19 -15.04
C VAL A 100 -4.69 -14.36 -15.45
N VAL A 101 -3.52 -14.51 -14.84
CA VAL A 101 -2.62 -15.66 -15.11
C VAL A 101 -3.31 -16.98 -14.78
N MET A 102 -4.03 -17.08 -13.66
CA MET A 102 -4.79 -18.30 -13.31
C MET A 102 -5.89 -18.63 -14.33
N ILE A 103 -6.58 -17.64 -14.86
CA ILE A 103 -7.57 -17.82 -15.93
C ILE A 103 -6.89 -18.37 -17.20
N LEU A 104 -5.78 -17.77 -17.61
CA LEU A 104 -5.04 -18.15 -18.83
C LEU A 104 -4.45 -19.56 -18.72
N LEU A 105 -4.03 -19.97 -17.53
CA LEU A 105 -3.50 -21.32 -17.27
C LEU A 105 -4.61 -22.37 -17.07
N GLY A 106 -5.89 -21.97 -17.11
CA GLY A 106 -7.01 -22.87 -16.84
C GLY A 106 -7.09 -23.40 -15.42
N SER A 107 -6.37 -22.78 -14.48
CA SER A 107 -6.32 -23.19 -13.06
C SER A 107 -7.63 -22.91 -12.32
N ILE A 108 -8.47 -22.05 -12.86
CA ILE A 108 -9.81 -21.73 -12.33
C ILE A 108 -10.85 -21.83 -13.44
N THR A 109 -12.03 -22.39 -13.11
CA THR A 109 -13.11 -22.62 -14.07
C THR A 109 -14.47 -22.25 -13.45
N GLY A 110 -15.49 -22.14 -14.29
CA GLY A 110 -16.86 -21.93 -13.84
C GLY A 110 -17.08 -20.61 -13.12
N SER A 111 -17.78 -20.63 -11.99
CA SER A 111 -18.11 -19.44 -11.20
C SER A 111 -16.90 -18.69 -10.64
N ALA A 112 -15.78 -19.38 -10.41
CA ALA A 112 -14.54 -18.75 -9.94
C ALA A 112 -13.97 -17.77 -10.98
N VAL A 113 -14.10 -18.04 -12.27
CA VAL A 113 -13.71 -17.11 -13.35
C VAL A 113 -14.54 -15.83 -13.28
N ALA A 114 -15.85 -15.95 -13.08
CA ALA A 114 -16.73 -14.76 -12.98
C ALA A 114 -16.36 -13.87 -11.79
N ILE A 115 -16.05 -14.48 -10.63
CA ILE A 115 -15.59 -13.75 -9.45
C ILE A 115 -14.25 -13.08 -9.73
N ALA A 116 -13.27 -13.79 -10.32
CA ALA A 116 -11.96 -13.24 -10.66
C ALA A 116 -12.06 -12.05 -11.62
N VAL A 117 -12.88 -12.16 -12.67
CA VAL A 117 -13.15 -11.06 -13.61
C VAL A 117 -13.80 -9.88 -12.89
N GLY A 118 -14.79 -10.13 -12.02
CA GLY A 118 -15.43 -9.09 -11.21
C GLY A 118 -14.42 -8.33 -10.34
N VAL A 119 -13.52 -9.03 -9.67
CA VAL A 119 -12.44 -8.40 -8.87
C VAL A 119 -11.51 -7.58 -9.75
N CYS A 120 -11.08 -8.12 -10.91
CA CYS A 120 -10.22 -7.38 -11.84
C CYS A 120 -10.89 -6.09 -12.35
N VAL A 121 -12.18 -6.13 -12.65
CA VAL A 121 -12.97 -4.95 -13.07
C VAL A 121 -13.02 -3.92 -11.94
N ILE A 122 -13.35 -4.33 -10.72
CA ILE A 122 -13.42 -3.43 -9.54
C ILE A 122 -12.06 -2.77 -9.31
N VAL A 123 -10.98 -3.54 -9.35
CA VAL A 123 -9.60 -3.03 -9.19
C VAL A 123 -9.27 -2.02 -10.30
N THR A 124 -9.57 -2.35 -11.55
CA THR A 124 -9.31 -1.46 -12.70
C THR A 124 -10.09 -0.16 -12.58
N VAL A 125 -11.38 -0.23 -12.24
CA VAL A 125 -12.23 0.96 -12.02
C VAL A 125 -11.70 1.78 -10.84
N GLY A 126 -11.30 1.14 -9.74
CA GLY A 126 -10.71 1.81 -8.59
C GLY A 126 -9.39 2.52 -8.93
N CYS A 127 -8.49 1.86 -9.67
CA CYS A 127 -7.24 2.44 -10.15
C CYS A 127 -7.51 3.64 -11.08
N LEU A 128 -8.46 3.49 -12.01
CA LEU A 128 -8.84 4.57 -12.92
C LEU A 128 -9.47 5.75 -12.18
N ALA A 129 -10.32 5.49 -11.19
CA ALA A 129 -10.92 6.54 -10.36
C ALA A 129 -9.84 7.32 -9.59
N VAL A 130 -8.86 6.63 -8.98
CA VAL A 130 -7.73 7.27 -8.31
C VAL A 130 -6.91 8.10 -9.31
N ALA A 131 -6.59 7.55 -10.48
CA ALA A 131 -5.87 8.27 -11.53
C ALA A 131 -6.64 9.51 -12.00
N LEU A 132 -7.96 9.41 -12.20
CA LEU A 132 -8.81 10.54 -12.60
C LEU A 132 -8.89 11.63 -11.50
N VAL A 133 -8.99 11.25 -10.24
CA VAL A 133 -8.95 12.21 -9.11
C VAL A 133 -7.61 12.94 -9.08
N ILE A 134 -6.52 12.21 -9.36
CA ILE A 134 -5.17 12.78 -9.36
C ILE A 134 -4.95 13.70 -10.58
N THR A 135 -5.41 13.30 -11.78
CA THR A 135 -5.08 14.00 -13.04
C THR A 135 -6.11 15.06 -13.47
N ASN A 136 -7.37 14.94 -13.06
CA ASN A 136 -8.46 15.77 -13.58
C ASN A 136 -9.06 16.69 -12.52
N ASP A 137 -8.84 18.02 -12.66
CA ASP A 137 -9.33 19.05 -11.73
C ASP A 137 -10.85 19.10 -11.62
N GLY A 138 -11.54 18.89 -12.74
CA GLY A 138 -13.01 18.90 -12.78
C GLY A 138 -13.62 17.71 -12.03
N PHE A 139 -13.02 16.54 -12.14
CA PHE A 139 -13.45 15.33 -11.45
C PHE A 139 -13.15 15.41 -9.95
N ALA A 140 -11.99 15.94 -9.57
CA ALA A 140 -11.63 16.16 -8.17
C ALA A 140 -12.54 17.16 -7.47
N ARG A 141 -12.99 18.21 -8.16
CA ARG A 141 -14.01 19.15 -7.61
C ARG A 141 -15.35 18.46 -7.41
N ARG A 142 -15.79 17.61 -8.34
CA ARG A 142 -17.06 16.86 -8.21
C ARG A 142 -17.02 15.81 -7.11
N THR A 143 -15.92 15.08 -6.98
CA THR A 143 -15.69 14.12 -5.89
C THR A 143 -15.49 14.82 -4.55
N GLY A 144 -14.85 16.00 -4.53
CA GLY A 144 -14.74 16.86 -3.35
C GLY A 144 -16.10 17.30 -2.81
N LEU A 145 -17.05 17.62 -3.69
CA LEU A 145 -18.45 17.92 -3.29
C LEU A 145 -19.19 16.68 -2.74
N GLY A 146 -18.84 15.48 -3.19
CA GLY A 146 -19.32 14.22 -2.59
C GLY A 146 -18.73 13.96 -1.21
N LEU A 147 -17.44 14.21 -1.04
CA LEU A 147 -16.74 14.09 0.24
C LEU A 147 -17.23 15.11 1.27
N THR A 148 -17.62 16.32 0.86
CA THR A 148 -18.21 17.30 1.79
C THR A 148 -19.54 16.82 2.39
N ARG A 149 -20.28 15.98 1.70
CA ARG A 149 -21.52 15.37 2.21
C ARG A 149 -21.25 14.26 3.23
N VAL A 150 -20.22 13.44 2.99
CA VAL A 150 -19.74 12.44 3.97
C VAL A 150 -19.07 13.15 5.16
N ARG A 151 -18.35 14.23 4.91
CA ARG A 151 -17.71 15.10 5.92
C ARG A 151 -18.74 15.77 6.83
N SER A 152 -19.86 16.31 6.33
CA SER A 152 -20.90 16.90 7.18
C SER A 152 -21.53 15.86 8.11
N TRP A 153 -21.62 14.62 7.67
CA TRP A 153 -22.07 13.49 8.49
C TRP A 153 -21.03 13.10 9.56
N LEU A 154 -19.73 13.12 9.24
CA LEU A 154 -18.62 12.84 10.17
C LEU A 154 -18.33 14.03 11.10
N ALA A 155 -18.41 15.26 10.61
CA ALA A 155 -18.14 16.47 11.40
C ALA A 155 -19.14 16.68 12.54
N GLY A 156 -20.36 16.14 12.42
CA GLY A 156 -21.30 16.08 13.53
C GLY A 156 -20.83 15.23 14.72
N ARG A 157 -19.74 14.45 14.53
CA ARG A 157 -19.19 13.55 15.57
C ARG A 157 -17.79 13.95 16.08
N ILE A 158 -17.08 14.85 15.39
CA ILE A 158 -15.71 15.26 15.77
C ILE A 158 -15.61 16.79 15.82
N THR A 159 -16.00 17.35 16.94
CA THR A 159 -16.04 18.79 17.23
C THR A 159 -14.67 19.31 17.66
N ARG A 160 -13.74 19.63 16.75
CA ARG A 160 -12.58 20.50 17.11
C ARG A 160 -11.73 21.03 15.94
N ILE A 161 -12.17 21.00 14.70
CA ILE A 161 -11.40 21.57 13.58
C ILE A 161 -12.20 22.68 12.93
N SER A 162 -11.63 23.90 12.90
CA SER A 162 -12.27 25.07 12.30
C SER A 162 -12.48 24.89 10.79
N PRO A 163 -13.68 25.15 10.25
CA PRO A 163 -13.96 24.97 8.82
C PRO A 163 -13.12 25.87 7.90
N ARG A 164 -12.66 27.02 8.37
CA ARG A 164 -11.92 28.01 7.56
C ARG A 164 -10.49 27.59 7.21
N ASP A 165 -9.84 26.81 8.07
CA ASP A 165 -8.45 26.36 7.83
C ASP A 165 -8.38 25.19 6.85
N MET A 166 -9.50 24.47 6.66
CA MET A 166 -9.59 23.31 5.79
C MET A 166 -9.87 23.65 4.32
N ASP A 167 -10.56 24.77 4.04
CA ASP A 167 -10.91 25.17 2.66
C ASP A 167 -9.70 25.68 1.87
N ARG A 168 -8.67 26.20 2.53
CA ARG A 168 -7.41 26.61 1.92
C ARG A 168 -6.36 25.51 1.89
N GLY A 169 -6.39 24.59 2.85
CA GLY A 169 -5.38 23.53 2.98
C GLY A 169 -5.54 22.37 2.01
N VAL A 170 -6.77 22.08 1.54
CA VAL A 170 -7.02 20.93 0.65
C VAL A 170 -6.49 21.13 -0.77
N PRO A 171 -6.69 22.30 -1.43
CA PRO A 171 -6.09 22.56 -2.74
C PRO A 171 -4.56 22.55 -2.70
N ASP A 172 -3.97 23.18 -1.70
CA ASP A 172 -2.51 23.25 -1.55
C ASP A 172 -1.91 21.88 -1.27
N PHE A 173 -2.55 21.08 -0.41
CA PHE A 173 -2.15 19.70 -0.13
C PHE A 173 -2.19 18.83 -1.41
N ARG A 174 -3.25 19.00 -2.23
CA ARG A 174 -3.38 18.26 -3.49
C ARG A 174 -2.28 18.64 -4.47
N LEU A 175 -1.98 19.91 -4.64
CA LEU A 175 -0.90 20.39 -5.52
C LEU A 175 0.47 19.84 -5.06
N HIS A 176 0.72 19.85 -3.75
CA HIS A 176 1.93 19.24 -3.17
C HIS A 176 2.00 17.72 -3.41
N LEU A 177 0.88 17.01 -3.22
CA LEU A 177 0.79 15.58 -3.47
C LEU A 177 1.05 15.26 -4.95
N LEU A 178 0.41 15.99 -5.87
CA LEU A 178 0.58 15.81 -7.31
C LEU A 178 2.02 16.09 -7.74
N GLY A 179 2.60 17.20 -7.33
CA GLY A 179 3.99 17.56 -7.67
C GLY A 179 4.97 16.51 -7.14
N ARG A 180 4.76 16.02 -5.93
CA ARG A 180 5.59 14.98 -5.33
C ARG A 180 5.47 13.65 -6.07
N VAL A 181 4.25 13.21 -6.32
CA VAL A 181 3.99 11.96 -7.03
C VAL A 181 4.53 12.01 -8.44
N GLN A 182 4.30 13.10 -9.20
CA GLN A 182 4.81 13.25 -10.55
C GLN A 182 6.34 13.20 -10.63
N SER A 183 7.05 13.69 -9.62
CA SER A 183 8.51 13.66 -9.58
C SER A 183 9.10 12.27 -9.28
N CYS A 184 8.39 11.42 -8.54
CA CYS A 184 8.94 10.15 -8.05
C CYS A 184 8.13 8.89 -8.44
N TRP A 185 7.06 9.01 -9.24
CA TRP A 185 6.13 7.91 -9.51
C TRP A 185 6.80 6.64 -10.08
N ARG A 186 7.80 6.80 -10.97
CA ARG A 186 8.53 5.65 -11.55
C ARG A 186 9.31 4.89 -10.50
N SER A 187 10.09 5.61 -9.69
CA SER A 187 10.88 5.00 -8.61
C SER A 187 9.98 4.42 -7.53
N LEU A 188 8.89 5.13 -7.20
CA LEU A 188 7.88 4.66 -6.25
C LEU A 188 7.20 3.38 -6.74
N THR A 189 6.75 3.35 -7.99
CA THR A 189 6.12 2.16 -8.59
C THR A 189 7.11 0.99 -8.66
N ALA A 190 8.33 1.21 -9.17
CA ALA A 190 9.34 0.17 -9.27
C ALA A 190 9.68 -0.45 -7.91
N THR A 191 9.91 0.38 -6.90
CA THR A 191 10.24 -0.12 -5.55
C THR A 191 9.05 -0.81 -4.88
N MET A 192 7.82 -0.34 -5.09
CA MET A 192 6.63 -1.00 -4.57
C MET A 192 6.36 -2.35 -5.24
N VAL A 193 6.49 -2.42 -6.58
CA VAL A 193 6.37 -3.70 -7.30
C VAL A 193 7.44 -4.68 -6.83
N LEU A 194 8.69 -4.23 -6.73
CA LEU A 194 9.79 -5.06 -6.21
C LEU A 194 9.49 -5.59 -4.80
N SER A 195 8.99 -4.73 -3.91
CA SER A 195 8.62 -5.14 -2.54
C SER A 195 7.50 -6.18 -2.55
N GLN A 196 6.48 -6.03 -3.41
CA GLN A 196 5.40 -7.01 -3.51
C GLN A 196 5.91 -8.37 -4.06
N LEU A 197 6.77 -8.34 -5.08
CA LEU A 197 7.37 -9.56 -5.62
C LEU A 197 8.26 -10.27 -4.60
N LEU A 198 9.06 -9.52 -3.83
CA LEU A 198 9.86 -10.10 -2.74
C LEU A 198 8.96 -10.70 -1.65
N GLY A 199 7.85 -10.04 -1.30
CA GLY A 199 6.88 -10.58 -0.34
C GLY A 199 6.25 -11.88 -0.82
N ALA A 200 5.83 -11.94 -2.08
CA ALA A 200 5.32 -13.16 -2.69
C ALA A 200 6.37 -14.28 -2.75
N LEU A 201 7.62 -13.93 -3.02
CA LEU A 201 8.75 -14.85 -3.01
C LEU A 201 8.99 -15.43 -1.61
N VAL A 202 9.00 -14.59 -0.57
CA VAL A 202 9.13 -15.04 0.83
C VAL A 202 8.04 -16.03 1.19
N LEU A 203 6.78 -15.72 0.86
CA LEU A 203 5.66 -16.62 1.08
C LEU A 203 5.82 -17.92 0.30
N GLY A 204 6.21 -17.85 -0.98
CA GLY A 204 6.44 -18.99 -1.83
C GLY A 204 7.50 -19.93 -1.29
N VAL A 205 8.63 -19.39 -0.84
CA VAL A 205 9.72 -20.16 -0.23
C VAL A 205 9.25 -20.79 1.09
N ALA A 206 8.52 -20.04 1.93
CA ALA A 206 7.98 -20.59 3.18
C ALA A 206 7.01 -21.74 2.96
N VAL A 207 6.12 -21.63 1.97
CA VAL A 207 5.19 -22.72 1.57
C VAL A 207 5.95 -23.94 1.08
N ARG A 208 6.99 -23.79 0.26
CA ARG A 208 7.81 -24.92 -0.19
C ARG A 208 8.55 -25.61 0.96
N MET A 209 9.00 -24.84 1.94
CA MET A 209 9.68 -25.38 3.12
C MET A 209 8.74 -26.13 4.08
N SER A 210 7.43 -25.87 4.02
CA SER A 210 6.44 -26.64 4.79
C SER A 210 6.16 -28.04 4.23
N GLY A 211 6.80 -28.40 3.11
CA GLY A 211 6.67 -29.72 2.48
C GLY A 211 5.64 -29.80 1.36
N LEU A 212 4.94 -28.70 1.06
CA LEU A 212 3.96 -28.64 -0.03
C LEU A 212 4.68 -28.52 -1.39
N GLY A 213 4.49 -29.54 -2.24
CA GLY A 213 5.11 -29.64 -3.55
C GLY A 213 4.55 -28.65 -4.59
N PRO A 214 5.25 -28.45 -5.72
CA PRO A 214 4.74 -27.64 -6.83
C PRO A 214 3.43 -28.17 -7.40
N ASP A 215 3.22 -29.48 -7.33
CA ASP A 215 2.02 -30.17 -7.83
C ASP A 215 0.79 -29.92 -6.94
N GLU A 216 1.01 -29.62 -5.65
CA GLU A 216 -0.06 -29.36 -4.69
C GLU A 216 -0.47 -27.89 -4.67
N ILE A 217 0.51 -26.98 -4.71
CA ILE A 217 0.27 -25.52 -4.72
C ILE A 217 1.12 -24.87 -5.80
N GLY A 218 0.48 -24.41 -6.87
CA GLY A 218 1.10 -23.64 -7.95
C GLY A 218 1.55 -22.25 -7.48
N VAL A 219 2.50 -21.66 -8.21
CA VAL A 219 3.01 -20.29 -7.94
C VAL A 219 1.89 -19.26 -8.07
N ASP A 220 0.96 -19.46 -8.99
CA ASP A 220 -0.24 -18.66 -9.21
C ASP A 220 -1.09 -18.54 -7.93
N ARG A 221 -1.34 -19.67 -7.26
CA ARG A 221 -2.10 -19.71 -5.98
C ARG A 221 -1.36 -18.99 -4.86
N ILE A 222 -0.02 -19.10 -4.81
CA ILE A 222 0.80 -18.39 -3.82
C ILE A 222 0.68 -16.88 -3.99
N VAL A 223 0.73 -16.38 -5.23
CA VAL A 223 0.63 -14.93 -5.51
C VAL A 223 -0.77 -14.41 -5.18
N VAL A 224 -1.83 -15.17 -5.50
CA VAL A 224 -3.21 -14.81 -5.12
C VAL A 224 -3.37 -14.81 -3.61
N ALA A 225 -2.87 -15.84 -2.91
CA ALA A 225 -2.94 -15.92 -1.46
C ALA A 225 -2.20 -14.74 -0.79
N PHE A 226 -1.03 -14.36 -1.33
CA PHE A 226 -0.31 -13.17 -0.86
C PHE A 226 -1.12 -11.88 -1.05
N GLY A 227 -1.76 -11.70 -2.19
CA GLY A 227 -2.65 -10.56 -2.44
C GLY A 227 -3.87 -10.54 -1.51
N ALA A 228 -4.51 -11.70 -1.32
CA ALA A 228 -5.70 -11.83 -0.48
C ALA A 228 -5.42 -11.66 1.03
N MET A 229 -4.22 -11.98 1.49
CA MET A 229 -3.84 -11.84 2.91
C MET A 229 -3.94 -10.39 3.42
N TRP A 230 -4.01 -9.42 2.54
CA TRP A 230 -4.01 -7.99 2.86
C TRP A 230 -5.36 -7.29 2.57
N LEU A 231 -6.38 -8.06 2.16
CA LEU A 231 -7.77 -7.60 2.02
C LEU A 231 -8.53 -7.68 3.35
#